data_8f4e4383a6dea0170a85da100091d2d0
#
_entry.id   8f4e4383a6dea0170a85da100091d2d0
#
_cell.length_a   1.000
_cell.length_b   1.000
_cell.length_c   1.000
_cell.angle_alpha   90.00
_cell.angle_beta   90.00
_cell.angle_gamma   90.00
#
_symmetry.space_group_name_H-M   'P 1'
#
loop_
_entity.id
_entity.type
_entity.pdbx_description
1 polymer ?
#
loop_
_entity_poly.entity_id
_entity_poly.type
_entity_poly.pdbx_seq_one_letter_code
_entity_poly.pdbx_strand_id
1 'polypeptide(L)'
;MPPAVFLHGVLSWGSDDAYGFGHQRPLATRRRLLLVDRRGFGASPDLDGSHRSDYEVDAADAVTLLAGGAHLVGHSYGAVAAMLAAAARPDLVRSLCLVQPGALRPAEDHPAVAEALTRARAATAGLPADLTPEDYLRLSTEAVGMPAPEPTPARLRAARTTMAERPCWDADVPLQPLADAPWPALVVRGDWSGAPEEYRRLAGVPLRVAAEVIAHRIGADLLTVPGFYPHVQQPAAVNAALAGLWARADGS
;
A
#
# COMPACT_ATOMS: atom_id res chain seq x y z
N MET A 1 -1.55 -7.16 -24.23
CA MET A 1 -0.63 -6.97 -23.09
C MET A 1 -1.35 -7.30 -21.78
N PRO A 2 -0.70 -7.97 -20.82
CA PRO A 2 -1.30 -8.27 -19.52
C PRO A 2 -1.77 -6.99 -18.81
N PRO A 3 -2.90 -7.00 -18.08
CA PRO A 3 -3.36 -5.84 -17.33
C PRO A 3 -2.46 -5.54 -16.13
N ALA A 4 -2.63 -4.36 -15.53
CA ALA A 4 -2.02 -4.01 -14.26
C ALA A 4 -3.10 -3.79 -13.20
N VAL A 5 -2.99 -4.48 -12.07
CA VAL A 5 -3.89 -4.43 -10.91
C VAL A 5 -3.26 -3.56 -9.85
N PHE A 6 -4.01 -2.55 -9.35
CA PHE A 6 -3.55 -1.59 -8.37
C PHE A 6 -4.39 -1.68 -7.09
N LEU A 7 -3.72 -1.89 -5.95
CA LEU A 7 -4.33 -2.00 -4.62
C LEU A 7 -3.93 -0.80 -3.76
N HIS A 8 -4.89 0.05 -3.42
CA HIS A 8 -4.68 1.29 -2.67
C HIS A 8 -4.42 1.07 -1.17
N GLY A 9 -3.93 2.11 -0.49
CA GLY A 9 -3.69 2.14 0.95
C GLY A 9 -4.94 2.40 1.79
N VAL A 10 -4.75 2.73 3.06
CA VAL A 10 -5.82 3.14 3.98
C VAL A 10 -6.38 4.52 3.60
N LEU A 11 -7.57 4.85 4.10
CA LEU A 11 -8.23 6.16 3.94
C LEU A 11 -8.39 6.63 2.48
N SER A 12 -8.38 5.70 1.51
CA SER A 12 -8.31 5.99 0.09
C SER A 12 -9.20 5.03 -0.71
N TRP A 13 -9.22 5.17 -2.04
CA TRP A 13 -9.82 4.24 -3.00
C TRP A 13 -8.99 4.22 -4.29
N GLY A 14 -9.25 3.29 -5.18
CA GLY A 14 -8.38 3.03 -6.31
C GLY A 14 -8.11 4.24 -7.20
N SER A 15 -9.12 5.06 -7.47
CA SER A 15 -9.02 6.23 -8.36
C SER A 15 -8.87 7.57 -7.63
N ASP A 16 -8.65 7.57 -6.33
CA ASP A 16 -8.45 8.78 -5.51
C ASP A 16 -7.20 9.54 -5.98
N ASP A 17 -7.36 10.82 -6.33
CA ASP A 17 -6.25 11.66 -6.77
C ASP A 17 -5.37 12.14 -5.59
N ALA A 18 -5.89 12.12 -4.35
CA ALA A 18 -5.14 12.57 -3.17
C ALA A 18 -4.21 11.50 -2.57
N TYR A 19 -4.67 10.23 -2.53
CA TYR A 19 -3.93 9.14 -1.84
C TYR A 19 -3.98 7.80 -2.59
N GLY A 20 -4.76 7.71 -3.68
CA GLY A 20 -4.86 6.51 -4.52
C GLY A 20 -4.04 6.61 -5.79
N PHE A 21 -4.47 5.90 -6.81
CA PHE A 21 -3.74 5.75 -8.06
C PHE A 21 -4.31 6.60 -9.22
N GLY A 22 -5.01 7.70 -8.92
CA GLY A 22 -5.57 8.59 -9.94
C GLY A 22 -4.52 9.14 -10.91
N HIS A 23 -3.34 9.47 -10.41
CA HIS A 23 -2.22 9.99 -11.20
C HIS A 23 -1.51 8.94 -12.08
N GLN A 24 -1.86 7.67 -11.99
CA GLN A 24 -1.35 6.59 -12.84
C GLN A 24 -2.21 6.36 -14.09
N ARG A 25 -3.38 7.03 -14.22
CA ARG A 25 -4.25 6.95 -15.41
C ARG A 25 -3.55 7.17 -16.76
N PRO A 26 -2.50 8.02 -16.89
CA PRO A 26 -1.78 8.14 -18.16
C PRO A 26 -1.18 6.83 -18.69
N LEU A 27 -0.91 5.85 -17.82
CA LEU A 27 -0.42 4.53 -18.22
C LEU A 27 -1.48 3.69 -18.96
N ALA A 28 -2.77 4.07 -18.87
CA ALA A 28 -3.87 3.37 -19.55
C ALA A 28 -3.80 3.47 -21.08
N THR A 29 -3.05 4.41 -21.63
CA THR A 29 -2.79 4.50 -23.08
C THR A 29 -2.01 3.29 -23.63
N ARG A 30 -1.32 2.56 -22.77
CA ARG A 30 -0.47 1.43 -23.16
C ARG A 30 -0.94 0.10 -22.60
N ARG A 31 -1.80 0.10 -21.56
CA ARG A 31 -2.17 -1.11 -20.82
C ARG A 31 -3.50 -0.91 -20.09
N ARG A 32 -4.31 -1.96 -20.01
CA ARG A 32 -5.50 -1.94 -19.16
C ARG A 32 -5.07 -1.81 -17.69
N LEU A 33 -5.58 -0.79 -16.99
CA LEU A 33 -5.38 -0.59 -15.56
C LEU A 33 -6.67 -0.98 -14.82
N LEU A 34 -6.52 -1.74 -13.76
CA LEU A 34 -7.57 -2.06 -12.81
C LEU A 34 -7.22 -1.32 -11.51
N LEU A 35 -7.74 -0.11 -11.33
CA LEU A 35 -7.61 0.66 -10.09
C LEU A 35 -8.69 0.14 -9.13
N VAL A 36 -8.32 -0.83 -8.31
CA VAL A 36 -9.28 -1.59 -7.49
C VAL A 36 -9.73 -0.73 -6.30
N ASP A 37 -11.04 -0.61 -6.12
CA ASP A 37 -11.60 -0.19 -4.84
C ASP A 37 -11.71 -1.45 -3.96
N ARG A 38 -10.92 -1.53 -2.89
CA ARG A 38 -10.99 -2.65 -1.95
C ARG A 38 -12.36 -2.71 -1.29
N ARG A 39 -12.75 -3.85 -0.71
CA ARG A 39 -14.07 -4.01 -0.06
C ARG A 39 -14.33 -2.92 0.97
N GLY A 40 -15.50 -2.31 0.94
CA GLY A 40 -15.87 -1.18 1.80
C GLY A 40 -15.31 0.18 1.39
N PHE A 41 -14.55 0.27 0.31
CA PHE A 41 -13.98 1.52 -0.21
C PHE A 41 -14.58 1.90 -1.57
N GLY A 42 -14.49 3.17 -1.92
CA GLY A 42 -14.85 3.70 -3.25
C GLY A 42 -16.24 3.26 -3.71
N ALA A 43 -16.33 2.60 -4.85
CA ALA A 43 -17.55 2.07 -5.43
C ALA A 43 -17.84 0.60 -5.06
N SER A 44 -16.93 -0.07 -4.32
CA SER A 44 -17.16 -1.44 -3.86
C SER A 44 -18.27 -1.49 -2.81
N PRO A 45 -19.03 -2.61 -2.70
CA PRO A 45 -20.06 -2.75 -1.69
C PRO A 45 -19.55 -2.53 -0.27
N ASP A 46 -20.44 -2.07 0.62
CA ASP A 46 -20.15 -2.02 2.05
C ASP A 46 -19.94 -3.42 2.62
N LEU A 47 -19.19 -3.49 3.71
CA LEU A 47 -19.03 -4.73 4.45
C LEU A 47 -20.39 -5.11 5.08
N ASP A 48 -20.76 -6.36 4.98
CA ASP A 48 -22.07 -6.87 5.47
C ASP A 48 -22.10 -7.14 6.98
N GLY A 49 -21.15 -6.59 7.74
CA GLY A 49 -21.05 -6.74 9.20
C GLY A 49 -20.54 -8.10 9.68
N SER A 50 -20.55 -9.14 8.84
CA SER A 50 -20.01 -10.46 9.16
C SER A 50 -18.54 -10.61 8.75
N HIS A 51 -18.04 -9.76 7.86
CA HIS A 51 -16.68 -9.82 7.32
C HIS A 51 -15.91 -8.55 7.68
N ARG A 52 -14.72 -8.71 8.21
CA ARG A 52 -13.74 -7.62 8.29
C ARG A 52 -13.10 -7.44 6.91
N SER A 53 -12.93 -6.21 6.49
CA SER A 53 -11.94 -5.92 5.47
C SER A 53 -10.56 -6.16 6.08
N ASP A 54 -9.72 -6.90 5.41
CA ASP A 54 -8.33 -7.04 5.79
C ASP A 54 -7.46 -7.43 4.59
N TYR A 55 -6.15 -7.36 4.79
CA TYR A 55 -5.18 -7.61 3.74
C TYR A 55 -5.19 -9.06 3.21
N GLU A 56 -5.69 -10.06 3.96
CA GLU A 56 -5.81 -11.44 3.47
C GLU A 56 -7.01 -11.58 2.54
N VAL A 57 -8.14 -10.94 2.88
CA VAL A 57 -9.32 -10.88 2.01
C VAL A 57 -8.99 -10.12 0.73
N ASP A 58 -8.33 -8.97 0.84
CA ASP A 58 -7.90 -8.18 -0.31
C ASP A 58 -6.90 -8.95 -1.20
N ALA A 59 -6.02 -9.76 -0.59
CA ALA A 59 -5.11 -10.63 -1.33
C ALA A 59 -5.87 -11.71 -2.11
N ALA A 60 -6.88 -12.33 -1.51
CA ALA A 60 -7.72 -13.32 -2.18
C ALA A 60 -8.50 -12.71 -3.36
N ASP A 61 -9.03 -11.49 -3.17
CA ASP A 61 -9.68 -10.74 -4.24
C ASP A 61 -8.69 -10.39 -5.37
N ALA A 62 -7.48 -9.94 -5.00
CA ALA A 62 -6.41 -9.68 -5.98
C ALA A 62 -6.06 -10.92 -6.80
N VAL A 63 -5.94 -12.09 -6.18
CA VAL A 63 -5.69 -13.35 -6.91
C VAL A 63 -6.75 -13.60 -8.00
N THR A 64 -8.02 -13.30 -7.74
CA THR A 64 -9.07 -13.45 -8.77
C THR A 64 -8.88 -12.50 -9.95
N LEU A 65 -8.36 -11.30 -9.70
CA LEU A 65 -8.07 -10.28 -10.71
C LEU A 65 -6.78 -10.55 -11.49
N LEU A 66 -5.89 -11.39 -10.96
CA LEU A 66 -4.66 -11.83 -11.63
C LEU A 66 -4.90 -12.93 -12.69
N ALA A 67 -6.13 -13.43 -12.82
CA ALA A 67 -6.45 -14.52 -13.76
C ALA A 67 -5.99 -14.20 -15.20
N GLY A 68 -5.20 -15.12 -15.79
CA GLY A 68 -4.57 -14.91 -17.08
C GLY A 68 -3.21 -14.19 -17.05
N GLY A 69 -2.73 -13.82 -15.86
CA GLY A 69 -1.45 -13.13 -15.63
C GLY A 69 -1.59 -11.61 -15.67
N ALA A 70 -1.08 -10.93 -14.63
CA ALA A 70 -1.14 -9.48 -14.51
C ALA A 70 0.11 -8.91 -13.80
N HIS A 71 0.39 -7.62 -14.02
CA HIS A 71 1.30 -6.86 -13.17
C HIS A 71 0.56 -6.42 -11.91
N LEU A 72 1.21 -6.51 -10.77
CA LEU A 72 0.59 -6.19 -9.49
C LEU A 72 1.30 -4.99 -8.85
N VAL A 73 0.53 -4.00 -8.45
CA VAL A 73 1.00 -2.77 -7.81
C VAL A 73 0.23 -2.56 -6.52
N GLY A 74 0.92 -2.43 -5.39
CA GLY A 74 0.30 -2.14 -4.10
C GLY A 74 0.91 -0.91 -3.43
N HIS A 75 0.08 -0.10 -2.78
CA HIS A 75 0.52 1.03 -1.97
C HIS A 75 0.17 0.79 -0.49
N SER A 76 1.14 0.99 0.40
CA SER A 76 0.94 0.94 1.86
C SER A 76 0.23 -0.35 2.29
N TYR A 77 -1.01 -0.28 2.78
CA TYR A 77 -1.87 -1.41 3.10
C TYR A 77 -2.05 -2.36 1.91
N GLY A 78 -2.37 -1.79 0.74
CA GLY A 78 -2.52 -2.57 -0.49
C GLY A 78 -1.23 -3.26 -0.94
N ALA A 79 -0.05 -2.78 -0.52
CA ALA A 79 1.21 -3.46 -0.77
C ALA A 79 1.33 -4.75 0.05
N VAL A 80 0.76 -4.81 1.26
CA VAL A 80 0.69 -6.05 2.05
C VAL A 80 -0.19 -7.07 1.35
N ALA A 81 -1.39 -6.67 0.91
CA ALA A 81 -2.28 -7.53 0.14
C ALA A 81 -1.62 -8.01 -1.17
N ALA A 82 -0.88 -7.13 -1.86
CA ALA A 82 -0.14 -7.48 -3.06
C ALA A 82 0.96 -8.52 -2.80
N MET A 83 1.73 -8.37 -1.71
CA MET A 83 2.75 -9.36 -1.34
C MET A 83 2.13 -10.72 -1.03
N LEU A 84 1.04 -10.75 -0.27
CA LEU A 84 0.32 -11.99 0.06
C LEU A 84 -0.26 -12.67 -1.20
N ALA A 85 -0.88 -11.90 -2.09
CA ALA A 85 -1.41 -12.42 -3.36
C ALA A 85 -0.30 -12.99 -4.24
N ALA A 86 0.82 -12.27 -4.36
CA ALA A 86 1.98 -12.69 -5.15
C ALA A 86 2.66 -13.94 -4.58
N ALA A 87 2.75 -14.04 -3.24
CA ALA A 87 3.29 -15.24 -2.59
C ALA A 87 2.37 -16.46 -2.75
N ALA A 88 1.05 -16.26 -2.73
CA ALA A 88 0.06 -17.33 -2.90
C ALA A 88 0.00 -17.84 -4.34
N ARG A 89 0.15 -16.97 -5.34
CA ARG A 89 0.02 -17.28 -6.77
C ARG A 89 1.10 -16.61 -7.62
N PRO A 90 2.37 -16.97 -7.40
CA PRO A 90 3.49 -16.39 -8.15
C PRO A 90 3.39 -16.68 -9.67
N ASP A 91 2.72 -17.75 -10.06
CA ASP A 91 2.45 -18.14 -11.45
C ASP A 91 1.53 -17.16 -12.20
N LEU A 92 0.72 -16.38 -11.50
CA LEU A 92 -0.20 -15.39 -12.08
C LEU A 92 0.39 -13.97 -12.12
N VAL A 93 1.53 -13.74 -11.46
CA VAL A 93 2.18 -12.43 -11.42
C VAL A 93 3.18 -12.28 -12.56
N ARG A 94 3.15 -11.14 -13.24
CA ARG A 94 4.15 -10.76 -14.27
C ARG A 94 5.24 -9.87 -13.71
N SER A 95 4.90 -9.00 -12.79
CA SER A 95 5.84 -8.18 -12.01
C SER A 95 5.15 -7.68 -10.75
N LEU A 96 5.92 -7.34 -9.73
CA LEU A 96 5.44 -6.79 -8.48
C LEU A 96 6.03 -5.40 -8.24
N CYS A 97 5.18 -4.41 -7.98
CA CYS A 97 5.61 -3.09 -7.51
C CYS A 97 4.99 -2.76 -6.15
N LEU A 98 5.82 -2.46 -5.17
CA LEU A 98 5.41 -2.10 -3.82
C LEU A 98 5.73 -0.61 -3.59
N VAL A 99 4.71 0.21 -3.51
CA VAL A 99 4.86 1.64 -3.23
C VAL A 99 4.71 1.84 -1.73
N GLN A 100 5.82 2.18 -1.07
CA GLN A 100 5.87 2.46 0.36
C GLN A 100 5.12 1.40 1.20
N PRO A 101 5.57 0.11 1.15
CA PRO A 101 4.85 -1.00 1.77
C PRO A 101 4.63 -0.77 3.27
N GLY A 102 3.40 -1.02 3.74
CA GLY A 102 3.00 -0.78 5.12
C GLY A 102 3.41 -1.87 6.11
N ALA A 103 4.01 -2.98 5.67
CA ALA A 103 4.47 -4.06 6.55
C ALA A 103 5.74 -3.66 7.29
N LEU A 104 5.70 -3.57 8.62
CA LEU A 104 6.88 -3.26 9.45
C LEU A 104 7.56 -4.51 10.00
N ARG A 105 6.81 -5.59 10.27
CA ARG A 105 7.36 -6.83 10.85
C ARG A 105 8.58 -7.41 10.12
N PRO A 106 8.69 -7.35 8.78
CA PRO A 106 9.90 -7.81 8.12
C PRO A 106 11.21 -7.16 8.58
N ALA A 107 11.11 -5.97 9.20
CA ALA A 107 12.25 -5.19 9.69
C ALA A 107 12.21 -4.97 11.22
N GLU A 108 11.48 -5.82 11.98
CA GLU A 108 11.27 -5.63 13.42
C GLU A 108 12.55 -5.69 14.27
N ASP A 109 13.62 -6.28 13.75
CA ASP A 109 14.95 -6.27 14.40
C ASP A 109 15.62 -4.89 14.40
N HIS A 110 15.16 -3.96 13.57
CA HIS A 110 15.70 -2.62 13.54
C HIS A 110 15.07 -1.78 14.65
N PRO A 111 15.87 -1.08 15.51
CA PRO A 111 15.36 -0.38 16.70
C PRO A 111 14.22 0.61 16.43
N ALA A 112 14.32 1.40 15.36
CA ALA A 112 13.28 2.35 15.00
C ALA A 112 11.96 1.68 14.56
N VAL A 113 12.03 0.47 13.99
CA VAL A 113 10.85 -0.31 13.60
C VAL A 113 10.23 -0.99 14.80
N ALA A 114 11.04 -1.57 15.70
CA ALA A 114 10.58 -2.16 16.96
C ALA A 114 9.82 -1.14 17.82
N GLU A 115 10.38 0.09 17.95
CA GLU A 115 9.71 1.19 18.63
C GLU A 115 8.39 1.58 17.96
N ALA A 116 8.39 1.68 16.63
CA ALA A 116 7.18 2.01 15.87
C ALA A 116 6.08 0.94 16.05
N LEU A 117 6.42 -0.35 16.00
CA LEU A 117 5.49 -1.45 16.26
C LEU A 117 4.91 -1.40 17.68
N THR A 118 5.76 -1.17 18.67
CA THR A 118 5.33 -1.03 20.08
C THR A 118 4.34 0.11 20.25
N ARG A 119 4.67 1.29 19.70
CA ARG A 119 3.83 2.47 19.74
C ARG A 119 2.51 2.25 18.99
N ALA A 120 2.54 1.65 17.80
CA ALA A 120 1.34 1.39 17.00
C ALA A 120 0.40 0.39 17.67
N ARG A 121 0.93 -0.67 18.29
CA ARG A 121 0.13 -1.62 19.09
C ARG A 121 -0.55 -0.94 20.27
N ALA A 122 0.19 -0.10 21.01
CA ALA A 122 -0.37 0.67 22.13
C ALA A 122 -1.47 1.66 21.67
N ALA A 123 -1.24 2.37 20.57
CA ALA A 123 -2.21 3.31 20.01
C ALA A 123 -3.50 2.60 19.56
N THR A 124 -3.39 1.46 18.89
CA THR A 124 -4.54 0.66 18.45
C THR A 124 -5.36 0.13 19.65
N ALA A 125 -4.66 -0.37 20.68
CA ALA A 125 -5.32 -0.86 21.90
C ALA A 125 -6.00 0.26 22.71
N GLY A 126 -5.55 1.51 22.58
CA GLY A 126 -6.08 2.67 23.27
C GLY A 126 -7.15 3.45 22.48
N LEU A 127 -7.57 3.00 21.31
CA LEU A 127 -8.62 3.67 20.54
C LEU A 127 -9.95 3.63 21.30
N PRO A 128 -10.67 4.78 21.43
CA PRO A 128 -11.99 4.82 22.04
C PRO A 128 -12.99 3.94 21.27
N ALA A 129 -13.86 3.24 22.00
CA ALA A 129 -14.87 2.37 21.38
C ALA A 129 -15.95 3.14 20.59
N ASP A 130 -16.15 4.41 20.94
CA ASP A 130 -17.11 5.34 20.34
C ASP A 130 -16.49 6.31 19.34
N LEU A 131 -15.23 6.04 18.90
CA LEU A 131 -14.53 6.89 17.96
C LEU A 131 -15.31 6.99 16.63
N THR A 132 -15.61 8.22 16.21
CA THR A 132 -16.28 8.45 14.93
C THR A 132 -15.29 8.40 13.74
N PRO A 133 -15.76 8.14 12.50
CA PRO A 133 -14.90 8.22 11.32
C PRO A 133 -14.26 9.60 11.12
N GLU A 134 -14.98 10.68 11.47
CA GLU A 134 -14.47 12.06 11.45
C GLU A 134 -13.32 12.24 12.43
N ASP A 135 -13.49 11.79 13.67
CA ASP A 135 -12.45 11.86 14.69
C ASP A 135 -11.25 11.00 14.34
N TYR A 136 -11.48 9.80 13.81
CA TYR A 136 -10.39 8.93 13.34
C TYR A 136 -9.58 9.60 12.24
N LEU A 137 -10.26 10.19 11.25
CA LEU A 137 -9.62 10.89 10.13
C LEU A 137 -8.76 12.07 10.63
N ARG A 138 -9.29 12.85 11.57
CA ARG A 138 -8.60 13.96 12.18
C ARG A 138 -7.39 13.49 13.01
N LEU A 139 -7.61 12.57 13.94
CA LEU A 139 -6.56 12.08 14.85
C LEU A 139 -5.42 11.38 14.11
N SER A 140 -5.72 10.61 13.05
CA SER A 140 -4.70 9.89 12.27
C SER A 140 -3.74 10.82 11.52
N THR A 141 -4.13 12.07 11.28
CA THR A 141 -3.32 13.06 10.56
C THR A 141 -2.73 14.12 11.49
N GLU A 142 -3.53 14.70 12.38
CA GLU A 142 -3.07 15.73 13.32
C GLU A 142 -1.98 15.22 14.28
N ALA A 143 -2.08 13.97 14.72
CA ALA A 143 -1.08 13.33 15.58
C ALA A 143 0.33 13.30 14.98
N VAL A 144 0.45 13.45 13.67
CA VAL A 144 1.72 13.49 12.94
C VAL A 144 2.00 14.87 12.31
N GLY A 145 1.25 15.89 12.71
CA GLY A 145 1.41 17.27 12.21
C GLY A 145 0.92 17.50 10.78
N MET A 146 0.07 16.61 10.25
CA MET A 146 -0.54 16.74 8.93
C MET A 146 -1.93 17.37 9.07
N PRO A 147 -2.36 18.20 8.11
CA PRO A 147 -3.74 18.68 8.09
C PRO A 147 -4.70 17.50 7.87
N ALA A 148 -5.84 17.54 8.56
CA ALA A 148 -6.90 16.56 8.32
C ALA A 148 -7.42 16.70 6.88
N PRO A 149 -7.61 15.60 6.14
CA PRO A 149 -8.24 15.64 4.83
C PRO A 149 -9.70 16.10 4.96
N GLU A 150 -10.23 16.71 3.90
CA GLU A 150 -11.63 17.09 3.87
C GLU A 150 -12.53 15.88 4.10
N PRO A 151 -13.51 15.94 5.06
CA PRO A 151 -14.36 14.81 5.44
C PRO A 151 -15.52 14.62 4.44
N THR A 152 -15.20 14.37 3.18
CA THR A 152 -16.21 14.04 2.16
C THR A 152 -16.89 12.71 2.48
N PRO A 153 -18.11 12.44 2.00
CA PRO A 153 -18.78 11.15 2.22
C PRO A 153 -17.93 9.94 1.83
N ALA A 154 -17.18 10.03 0.71
CA ALA A 154 -16.27 8.97 0.29
C ALA A 154 -15.09 8.80 1.26
N ARG A 155 -14.53 9.92 1.77
CA ARG A 155 -13.41 9.87 2.73
C ARG A 155 -13.84 9.33 4.09
N LEU A 156 -15.04 9.71 4.57
CA LEU A 156 -15.60 9.18 5.81
C LEU A 156 -15.94 7.69 5.69
N ARG A 157 -16.42 7.26 4.53
CA ARG A 157 -16.62 5.84 4.25
C ARG A 157 -15.30 5.08 4.30
N ALA A 158 -14.26 5.61 3.67
CA ALA A 158 -12.91 5.03 3.71
C ALA A 158 -12.36 4.98 5.15
N ALA A 159 -12.58 6.03 5.95
CA ALA A 159 -12.19 6.04 7.37
C ALA A 159 -12.90 4.96 8.18
N ARG A 160 -14.23 4.81 8.02
CA ARG A 160 -15.02 3.76 8.68
C ARG A 160 -14.48 2.36 8.35
N THR A 161 -14.18 2.09 7.09
CA THR A 161 -13.63 0.80 6.68
C THR A 161 -12.22 0.58 7.26
N THR A 162 -11.36 1.61 7.19
CA THR A 162 -10.00 1.54 7.76
C THR A 162 -10.02 1.24 9.27
N MET A 163 -10.97 1.80 10.04
CA MET A 163 -11.12 1.51 11.47
C MET A 163 -11.46 0.05 11.77
N ALA A 164 -12.08 -0.64 10.82
CA ALA A 164 -12.45 -2.05 10.95
C ALA A 164 -11.35 -3.02 10.46
N GLU A 165 -10.33 -2.52 9.78
CA GLU A 165 -9.24 -3.34 9.22
C GLU A 165 -8.26 -3.81 10.29
N ARG A 166 -7.69 -5.00 10.08
CA ARG A 166 -6.50 -5.42 10.84
C ARG A 166 -5.32 -4.53 10.44
N PRO A 167 -4.48 -4.10 11.41
CA PRO A 167 -3.31 -3.29 11.11
C PRO A 167 -2.33 -3.99 10.17
N CYS A 168 -2.03 -3.39 9.03
CA CYS A 168 -1.10 -3.97 8.04
C CYS A 168 0.37 -3.92 8.48
N TRP A 169 0.72 -3.01 9.38
CA TRP A 169 2.09 -2.89 9.89
C TRP A 169 2.52 -4.11 10.72
N ASP A 170 1.56 -4.87 11.28
CA ASP A 170 1.81 -6.10 12.04
C ASP A 170 1.56 -7.38 11.21
N ALA A 171 1.39 -7.26 9.90
CA ALA A 171 1.16 -8.39 9.03
C ALA A 171 2.39 -9.29 8.92
N ASP A 172 2.17 -10.60 8.98
CA ASP A 172 3.17 -11.60 8.67
C ASP A 172 3.20 -11.87 7.17
N VAL A 173 4.24 -11.42 6.50
CA VAL A 173 4.37 -11.53 5.05
C VAL A 173 5.45 -12.55 4.71
N PRO A 174 5.13 -13.62 3.97
CA PRO A 174 6.10 -14.63 3.57
C PRO A 174 6.99 -14.09 2.45
N LEU A 175 8.18 -13.57 2.78
CA LEU A 175 9.09 -12.95 1.81
C LEU A 175 9.84 -13.99 0.96
N GLN A 176 10.06 -15.23 1.43
CA GLN A 176 10.81 -16.23 0.69
C GLN A 176 10.14 -16.61 -0.65
N PRO A 177 8.82 -16.87 -0.74
CA PRO A 177 8.17 -17.11 -2.03
C PRO A 177 8.29 -15.94 -3.02
N LEU A 178 8.41 -14.71 -2.51
CA LEU A 178 8.61 -13.52 -3.34
C LEU A 178 10.05 -13.43 -3.86
N ALA A 179 11.03 -13.83 -3.04
CA ALA A 179 12.43 -13.86 -3.42
C ALA A 179 12.74 -14.96 -4.47
N ASP A 180 12.03 -16.08 -4.38
CA ASP A 180 12.20 -17.22 -5.30
C ASP A 180 11.43 -17.04 -6.63
N ALA A 181 10.62 -15.99 -6.73
CA ALA A 181 9.78 -15.77 -7.90
C ALA A 181 10.60 -15.28 -9.12
N PRO A 182 10.24 -15.72 -10.35
CA PRO A 182 11.04 -15.41 -11.55
C PRO A 182 10.79 -14.02 -12.12
N TRP A 183 9.77 -13.32 -11.64
CA TRP A 183 9.37 -12.01 -12.18
C TRP A 183 10.13 -10.85 -11.53
N PRO A 184 10.33 -9.73 -12.27
CA PRO A 184 11.00 -8.56 -11.72
C PRO A 184 10.14 -7.86 -10.67
N ALA A 185 10.77 -7.38 -9.60
CA ALA A 185 10.14 -6.63 -8.53
C ALA A 185 10.75 -5.24 -8.37
N LEU A 186 9.94 -4.29 -7.91
CA LEU A 186 10.33 -2.91 -7.63
C LEU A 186 9.70 -2.46 -6.31
N VAL A 187 10.50 -1.87 -5.44
CA VAL A 187 10.01 -1.13 -4.28
C VAL A 187 10.22 0.36 -4.53
N VAL A 188 9.17 1.14 -4.40
CA VAL A 188 9.21 2.61 -4.51
C VAL A 188 8.98 3.22 -3.14
N ARG A 189 9.84 4.13 -2.72
CA ARG A 189 9.66 4.88 -1.45
C ARG A 189 9.90 6.37 -1.62
N GLY A 190 9.39 7.16 -0.70
CA GLY A 190 9.74 8.55 -0.54
C GLY A 190 11.04 8.74 0.27
N ASP A 191 11.74 9.85 0.07
CA ASP A 191 12.83 10.29 0.94
C ASP A 191 12.30 11.03 2.19
N TRP A 192 10.99 11.32 2.21
CA TRP A 192 10.27 12.06 3.24
C TRP A 192 10.66 13.53 3.35
N SER A 193 11.28 14.09 2.31
CA SER A 193 11.46 15.54 2.19
C SER A 193 10.11 16.26 2.19
N GLY A 194 10.05 17.41 2.88
CA GLY A 194 8.82 18.19 2.99
C GLY A 194 7.76 17.64 3.96
N ALA A 195 7.95 16.45 4.53
CA ALA A 195 7.06 15.96 5.58
C ALA A 195 7.30 16.71 6.91
N PRO A 196 6.26 16.97 7.73
CA PRO A 196 6.44 17.43 9.10
C PRO A 196 7.45 16.56 9.86
N GLU A 197 8.24 17.14 10.74
CA GLU A 197 9.30 16.43 11.46
C GLU A 197 8.75 15.23 12.23
N GLU A 198 7.63 15.41 12.91
CA GLU A 198 6.98 14.34 13.67
C GLU A 198 6.50 13.21 12.75
N TYR A 199 5.90 13.52 11.60
CA TYR A 199 5.50 12.52 10.62
C TYR A 199 6.70 11.74 10.07
N ARG A 200 7.78 12.46 9.73
CA ARG A 200 9.02 11.83 9.28
C ARG A 200 9.61 10.90 10.34
N ARG A 201 9.62 11.32 11.62
CA ARG A 201 10.14 10.54 12.74
C ARG A 201 9.27 9.32 13.04
N LEU A 202 7.95 9.49 13.15
CA LEU A 202 7.03 8.44 13.63
C LEU A 202 6.67 7.41 12.54
N ALA A 203 6.56 7.84 11.29
CA ALA A 203 6.17 7.01 10.16
C ALA A 203 7.29 6.88 9.11
N GLY A 204 7.95 7.99 8.76
CA GLY A 204 8.92 8.02 7.68
C GLY A 204 10.12 7.12 7.91
N VAL A 205 10.74 7.21 9.06
CA VAL A 205 11.93 6.38 9.38
C VAL A 205 11.59 4.89 9.36
N PRO A 206 10.58 4.38 10.10
CA PRO A 206 10.26 2.95 10.08
C PRO A 206 9.82 2.44 8.71
N LEU A 207 9.02 3.21 7.96
CA LEU A 207 8.59 2.80 6.63
C LEU A 207 9.74 2.75 5.61
N ARG A 208 10.70 3.67 5.71
CA ARG A 208 11.92 3.64 4.86
C ARG A 208 12.77 2.41 5.14
N VAL A 209 12.99 2.11 6.42
CA VAL A 209 13.74 0.91 6.83
C VAL A 209 13.03 -0.35 6.37
N ALA A 210 11.71 -0.46 6.59
CA ALA A 210 10.94 -1.61 6.14
C ALA A 210 11.00 -1.78 4.61
N ALA A 211 10.90 -0.70 3.85
CA ALA A 211 11.01 -0.74 2.39
C ALA A 211 12.39 -1.23 1.92
N GLU A 212 13.49 -0.78 2.57
CA GLU A 212 14.85 -1.26 2.30
C GLU A 212 15.01 -2.76 2.57
N VAL A 213 14.55 -3.20 3.75
CA VAL A 213 14.64 -4.60 4.17
C VAL A 213 13.81 -5.50 3.23
N ILE A 214 12.58 -5.09 2.91
CA ILE A 214 11.73 -5.84 1.98
C ILE A 214 12.40 -5.91 0.60
N ALA A 215 12.84 -4.79 0.04
CA ALA A 215 13.51 -4.77 -1.27
C ALA A 215 14.73 -5.70 -1.31
N HIS A 216 15.59 -5.62 -0.29
CA HIS A 216 16.77 -6.48 -0.19
C HIS A 216 16.40 -7.96 -0.10
N ARG A 217 15.43 -8.32 0.77
CA ARG A 217 15.05 -9.71 1.02
C ARG A 217 14.35 -10.39 -0.15
N ILE A 218 13.63 -9.64 -0.99
CA ILE A 218 12.97 -10.20 -2.18
C ILE A 218 13.74 -9.94 -3.48
N GLY A 219 14.95 -9.37 -3.42
CA GLY A 219 15.76 -9.09 -4.60
C GLY A 219 15.15 -8.02 -5.53
N ALA A 220 14.33 -7.11 -5.00
CA ALA A 220 13.69 -6.06 -5.78
C ALA A 220 14.61 -4.85 -6.00
N ASP A 221 14.46 -4.19 -7.15
CA ASP A 221 15.00 -2.85 -7.34
C ASP A 221 14.41 -1.89 -6.32
N LEU A 222 15.18 -0.90 -5.85
CA LEU A 222 14.71 0.13 -4.93
C LEU A 222 14.79 1.51 -5.59
N LEU A 223 13.64 2.17 -5.77
CA LEU A 223 13.54 3.55 -6.22
C LEU A 223 13.19 4.47 -5.06
N THR A 224 14.02 5.48 -4.82
CA THR A 224 13.71 6.56 -3.87
C THR A 224 13.39 7.84 -4.64
N VAL A 225 12.27 8.48 -4.33
CA VAL A 225 11.84 9.75 -4.92
C VAL A 225 11.59 10.81 -3.84
N PRO A 226 11.62 12.12 -4.17
CA PRO A 226 11.30 13.17 -3.21
C PRO A 226 9.85 13.06 -2.68
N GLY A 227 9.66 13.43 -1.39
CA GLY A 227 8.35 13.47 -0.76
C GLY A 227 8.00 12.20 0.02
N PHE A 228 6.74 12.08 0.43
CA PHE A 228 6.23 11.04 1.33
C PHE A 228 4.98 10.32 0.81
N TYR A 229 4.46 10.74 -0.37
CA TYR A 229 3.45 10.04 -1.17
C TYR A 229 3.97 9.88 -2.61
N PRO A 230 4.88 8.93 -2.88
CA PRO A 230 5.63 8.82 -4.14
C PRO A 230 4.78 8.89 -5.40
N HIS A 231 3.71 8.07 -5.46
CA HIS A 231 2.84 7.93 -6.64
C HIS A 231 1.93 9.14 -6.89
N VAL A 232 1.75 10.00 -5.88
CA VAL A 232 0.97 11.25 -5.96
C VAL A 232 1.88 12.44 -6.19
N GLN A 233 2.98 12.55 -5.43
CA GLN A 233 3.86 13.73 -5.46
C GLN A 233 4.87 13.67 -6.60
N GLN A 234 5.24 12.45 -7.07
CA GLN A 234 6.19 12.22 -8.15
C GLN A 234 5.63 11.28 -9.23
N PRO A 235 4.41 11.55 -9.75
CA PRO A 235 3.72 10.61 -10.64
C PRO A 235 4.51 10.31 -11.92
N ALA A 236 5.23 11.29 -12.47
CA ALA A 236 6.03 11.09 -13.68
C ALA A 236 7.15 10.07 -13.46
N ALA A 237 7.89 10.17 -12.35
CA ALA A 237 8.98 9.24 -12.03
C ALA A 237 8.43 7.83 -11.74
N VAL A 238 7.34 7.73 -10.96
CA VAL A 238 6.71 6.45 -10.64
C VAL A 238 6.11 5.79 -11.89
N ASN A 239 5.44 6.56 -12.76
CA ASN A 239 4.89 6.03 -14.00
C ASN A 239 5.97 5.53 -14.96
N ALA A 240 7.10 6.25 -15.06
CA ALA A 240 8.24 5.81 -15.85
C ALA A 240 8.86 4.51 -15.29
N ALA A 241 9.00 4.40 -13.97
CA ALA A 241 9.51 3.19 -13.32
C ALA A 241 8.58 1.98 -13.52
N LEU A 242 7.24 2.18 -13.40
CA LEU A 242 6.25 1.14 -13.69
C LEU A 242 6.32 0.69 -15.15
N ALA A 243 6.39 1.63 -16.09
CA ALA A 243 6.51 1.29 -17.52
C ALA A 243 7.80 0.49 -17.82
N GLY A 244 8.93 0.86 -17.19
CA GLY A 244 10.19 0.13 -17.31
C GLY A 244 10.13 -1.27 -16.68
N LEU A 245 9.51 -1.41 -15.50
CA LEU A 245 9.29 -2.70 -14.84
C LEU A 245 8.48 -3.65 -15.74
N TRP A 246 7.38 -3.15 -16.28
CA TRP A 246 6.50 -3.94 -17.16
C TRP A 246 7.16 -4.34 -18.47
N ALA A 247 7.97 -3.44 -19.05
CA ALA A 247 8.71 -3.74 -20.27
C ALA A 247 9.71 -4.89 -20.05
N ARG A 248 10.40 -4.93 -18.91
CA ARG A 248 11.29 -6.05 -18.55
C ARG A 248 10.52 -7.36 -18.40
N ALA A 249 9.38 -7.32 -17.74
CA ALA A 249 8.53 -8.51 -17.51
C ALA A 249 7.88 -9.06 -18.78
N ASP A 250 7.57 -8.20 -19.75
CA ASP A 250 6.92 -8.60 -21.00
C ASP A 250 7.92 -9.06 -22.07
N GLY A 251 9.20 -8.71 -21.92
CA GLY A 251 10.29 -9.07 -22.84
C GLY A 251 11.11 -10.30 -22.42
N SER A 252 10.78 -10.92 -21.29
CA SER A 252 11.44 -12.12 -20.72
C SER A 252 10.77 -13.39 -21.16
#